data_28e6e3e20f5ed3d613ddade8cf8e1c9a
#
_entry.id   28e6e3e20f5ed3d613ddade8cf8e1c9a
#
_cell.length_a   1.000
_cell.length_b   1.000
_cell.length_c   1.000
_cell.angle_alpha   90.00
_cell.angle_beta   90.00
_cell.angle_gamma   90.00
#
_symmetry.space_group_name_H-M   'P 1'
#
loop_
_entity.id
_entity.type
_entity.pdbx_description
1 polymer ?
#
loop_
_entity_poly.entity_id
_entity_poly.type
_entity_poly.pdbx_seq_one_letter_code
_entity_poly.pdbx_strand_id
1 'polypeptide(L)'
;MRTRRALLDALADGPVSGPELAADLDVSRAAVWKAVESLREEGFLVESTNEGYVAPADPPYTAAGIAFGLDAPYRVEHHETLDSTNARARELALADDTDTADLVVVADEQRTGRGRLRREWRSPSGGVWVSILTRPSLSTAHAPVCTLAAAVATADACREAGVEAHIKWPNDVLVGEGGERGGRKVAGILTEMQGEADRVSWLVVGIGVNANVAPEELPSGATSLAKERGEPVDRRRLLQRILERYHRLVTEPDRILDAWRERTSTLGARVRVDMGGETVEGRAIDVEFPGTLVVETDDGHRRRVHAGDCEHLRPASR
;
A
#
# COMPACT_ATOMS: atom_id res chain seq x y z
N MET A 1 3.42 -3.19 24.36
CA MET A 1 3.02 -2.63 23.06
C MET A 1 2.02 -1.48 23.16
N ARG A 2 0.96 -1.55 23.97
CA ARG A 2 -0.01 -0.42 24.17
C ARG A 2 0.66 0.89 24.58
N THR A 3 1.55 0.85 25.57
CA THR A 3 2.24 2.03 26.11
C THR A 3 3.06 2.76 25.03
N ARG A 4 3.71 2.03 24.12
CA ARG A 4 4.54 2.61 23.06
C ARG A 4 3.70 3.37 22.02
N ARG A 5 2.59 2.78 21.54
CA ARG A 5 1.70 3.45 20.59
C ARG A 5 1.10 4.71 21.21
N ALA A 6 0.57 4.60 22.42
CA ALA A 6 0.00 5.72 23.14
C ALA A 6 1.04 6.83 23.42
N LEU A 7 2.31 6.46 23.67
CA LEU A 7 3.42 7.44 23.76
C LEU A 7 3.64 8.19 22.44
N LEU A 8 3.66 7.49 21.31
CA LEU A 8 3.82 8.10 19.99
C LEU A 8 2.63 9.03 19.65
N ASP A 9 1.41 8.60 19.98
CA ASP A 9 0.20 9.40 19.77
C ASP A 9 0.25 10.69 20.63
N ALA A 10 0.61 10.58 21.91
CA ALA A 10 0.75 11.74 22.79
C ALA A 10 1.86 12.72 22.33
N LEU A 11 2.99 12.20 21.84
CA LEU A 11 4.07 13.01 21.28
C LEU A 11 3.68 13.70 19.96
N ALA A 12 2.68 13.21 19.23
CA ALA A 12 2.20 13.82 18.00
C ALA A 12 1.41 15.12 18.28
N ASP A 13 0.80 15.23 19.46
CA ASP A 13 0.04 16.41 19.89
C ASP A 13 0.93 17.53 20.46
N GLY A 14 2.22 17.26 20.69
CA GLY A 14 3.19 18.24 21.14
C GLY A 14 4.08 17.78 22.32
N PRO A 15 4.79 18.70 22.96
CA PRO A 15 5.59 18.39 24.14
C PRO A 15 4.73 17.82 25.27
N VAL A 16 5.20 16.74 25.90
CA VAL A 16 4.46 16.10 27.00
C VAL A 16 5.40 15.70 28.14
N SER A 17 5.03 16.00 29.36
CA SER A 17 5.86 15.69 30.52
C SER A 17 5.79 14.19 30.89
N GLY A 18 6.89 13.64 31.43
CA GLY A 18 6.91 12.26 31.91
C GLY A 18 5.85 11.93 32.96
N PRO A 19 5.55 12.83 33.95
CA PRO A 19 4.45 12.65 34.87
C PRO A 19 3.06 12.62 34.23
N GLU A 20 2.77 13.50 33.26
CA GLU A 20 1.51 13.51 32.50
C GLU A 20 1.34 12.20 31.74
N LEU A 21 2.34 11.81 30.94
CA LEU A 21 2.34 10.54 30.24
C LEU A 21 2.09 9.34 31.15
N ALA A 22 2.72 9.33 32.33
CA ALA A 22 2.54 8.24 33.30
C ALA A 22 1.10 8.17 33.81
N ALA A 23 0.47 9.33 34.05
CA ALA A 23 -0.92 9.43 34.50
C ALA A 23 -1.91 9.05 33.39
N ASP A 24 -1.73 9.57 32.20
CA ASP A 24 -2.64 9.34 31.05
C ASP A 24 -2.63 7.90 30.57
N LEU A 25 -1.46 7.23 30.65
CA LEU A 25 -1.28 5.85 30.23
C LEU A 25 -1.49 4.82 31.36
N ASP A 26 -1.76 5.27 32.58
CA ASP A 26 -1.85 4.46 33.80
C ASP A 26 -0.63 3.54 33.98
N VAL A 27 0.57 4.10 33.85
CA VAL A 27 1.84 3.39 33.98
C VAL A 27 2.79 4.14 34.93
N SER A 28 3.86 3.47 35.34
CA SER A 28 4.89 4.14 36.15
C SER A 28 5.76 5.08 35.30
N ARG A 29 6.31 6.14 35.92
CA ARG A 29 7.29 7.02 35.28
C ARG A 29 8.52 6.26 34.72
N ALA A 30 8.93 5.17 35.39
CA ALA A 30 9.99 4.31 34.94
C ALA A 30 9.61 3.54 33.65
N ALA A 31 8.33 3.16 33.50
CA ALA A 31 7.82 2.55 32.26
C ALA A 31 7.80 3.54 31.10
N VAL A 32 7.41 4.80 31.34
CA VAL A 32 7.50 5.86 30.33
C VAL A 32 8.94 6.08 29.90
N TRP A 33 9.87 6.23 30.85
CA TRP A 33 11.29 6.41 30.55
C TRP A 33 11.83 5.23 29.71
N LYS A 34 11.52 4.00 30.09
CA LYS A 34 11.93 2.80 29.34
C LYS A 34 11.36 2.79 27.91
N ALA A 35 10.11 3.22 27.74
CA ALA A 35 9.49 3.33 26.40
C ALA A 35 10.18 4.40 25.55
N VAL A 36 10.55 5.54 26.13
CA VAL A 36 11.32 6.59 25.45
C VAL A 36 12.70 6.09 25.04
N GLU A 37 13.44 5.41 25.93
CA GLU A 37 14.73 4.83 25.58
C GLU A 37 14.62 3.79 24.46
N SER A 38 13.60 2.92 24.50
CA SER A 38 13.36 1.97 23.42
C SER A 38 13.11 2.65 22.07
N LEU A 39 12.39 3.77 22.04
CA LEU A 39 12.20 4.56 20.81
C LEU A 39 13.51 5.15 20.30
N ARG A 40 14.36 5.65 21.21
CA ARG A 40 15.70 6.19 20.88
C ARG A 40 16.63 5.13 20.30
N GLU A 41 16.65 3.93 20.90
CA GLU A 41 17.42 2.78 20.41
C GLU A 41 16.99 2.36 19.00
N GLU A 42 15.71 2.56 18.64
CA GLU A 42 15.18 2.31 17.30
C GLU A 42 15.36 3.49 16.32
N GLY A 43 16.12 4.52 16.72
CA GLY A 43 16.40 5.69 15.90
C GLY A 43 15.33 6.78 15.91
N PHE A 44 14.23 6.62 16.67
CA PHE A 44 13.24 7.68 16.88
C PHE A 44 13.71 8.57 18.03
N LEU A 45 14.46 9.62 17.71
CA LEU A 45 15.19 10.45 18.65
C LEU A 45 14.28 11.41 19.42
N VAL A 46 13.57 10.89 20.42
CA VAL A 46 12.78 11.71 21.35
C VAL A 46 13.72 12.65 22.12
N GLU A 47 13.49 13.94 22.03
CA GLU A 47 14.23 14.94 22.78
C GLU A 47 13.65 15.12 24.20
N SER A 48 14.54 15.45 25.16
CA SER A 48 14.13 15.85 26.50
C SER A 48 14.36 17.34 26.67
N THR A 49 13.31 18.09 26.90
CA THR A 49 13.33 19.54 27.08
C THR A 49 12.83 19.94 28.47
N ASN A 50 12.85 21.21 28.79
CA ASN A 50 12.25 21.72 30.03
C ASN A 50 10.72 21.59 30.04
N GLU A 51 10.09 21.46 28.87
CA GLU A 51 8.64 21.28 28.69
C GLU A 51 8.23 19.83 28.67
N GLY A 52 9.20 18.89 28.61
CA GLY A 52 8.96 17.46 28.56
C GLY A 52 9.64 16.77 27.38
N TYR A 53 9.08 15.65 26.98
CA TYR A 53 9.50 14.89 25.81
C TYR A 53 8.93 15.52 24.54
N VAL A 54 9.75 15.59 23.50
CA VAL A 54 9.40 16.14 22.18
C VAL A 54 9.79 15.13 21.10
N ALA A 55 8.90 14.94 20.13
CA ALA A 55 9.20 14.11 18.96
C ALA A 55 10.28 14.76 18.07
N PRO A 56 11.07 13.97 17.32
CA PRO A 56 12.02 14.54 16.36
C PRO A 56 11.28 15.35 15.28
N ALA A 57 11.87 16.48 14.86
CA ALA A 57 11.31 17.32 13.81
C ALA A 57 11.20 16.58 12.45
N ASP A 58 12.14 15.66 12.20
CA ASP A 58 12.14 14.78 11.01
C ASP A 58 12.12 13.31 11.47
N PRO A 59 10.93 12.72 11.64
CA PRO A 59 10.80 11.33 12.06
C PRO A 59 11.36 10.36 11.00
N PRO A 60 12.23 9.40 11.39
CA PRO A 60 12.88 8.50 10.45
C PRO A 60 11.91 7.50 9.80
N TYR A 61 12.34 6.88 8.69
CA TYR A 61 11.61 5.78 8.04
C TYR A 61 11.87 4.46 8.79
N THR A 62 11.33 4.35 10.00
CA THR A 62 11.40 3.20 10.91
C THR A 62 10.00 2.85 11.42
N ALA A 63 9.85 1.72 12.11
CA ALA A 63 8.55 1.33 12.68
C ALA A 63 7.96 2.44 13.55
N ALA A 64 8.78 3.07 14.40
CA ALA A 64 8.34 4.18 15.26
C ALA A 64 7.97 5.42 14.46
N GLY A 65 8.82 5.82 13.50
CA GLY A 65 8.57 6.99 12.68
C GLY A 65 7.34 6.84 11.79
N ILE A 66 7.11 5.66 11.20
CA ILE A 66 5.91 5.38 10.40
C ILE A 66 4.65 5.38 11.28
N ALA A 67 4.74 4.84 12.50
CA ALA A 67 3.61 4.81 13.44
C ALA A 67 3.30 6.18 14.05
N PHE A 68 4.28 7.09 14.10
CA PHE A 68 4.12 8.43 14.67
C PHE A 68 3.17 9.30 13.83
N GLY A 69 2.02 9.66 14.40
CA GLY A 69 0.98 10.45 13.74
C GLY A 69 0.22 9.70 12.63
N LEU A 70 0.28 8.36 12.60
CA LEU A 70 -0.49 7.53 11.66
C LEU A 70 -1.96 7.43 12.11
N ASP A 71 -2.87 7.97 11.34
CA ASP A 71 -4.33 7.91 11.54
C ASP A 71 -4.93 6.61 10.97
N ALA A 72 -4.40 5.48 11.44
CA ALA A 72 -4.93 4.14 11.15
C ALA A 72 -4.46 3.14 12.22
N PRO A 73 -5.22 2.07 12.51
CA PRO A 73 -4.97 1.19 13.65
C PRO A 73 -3.85 0.16 13.43
N TYR A 74 -2.97 0.40 12.46
CA TYR A 74 -1.94 -0.55 12.10
C TYR A 74 -0.76 -0.56 13.07
N ARG A 75 -0.29 -1.76 13.39
CA ARG A 75 1.04 -1.96 13.98
C ARG A 75 2.06 -2.06 12.85
N VAL A 76 3.24 -1.51 13.03
CA VAL A 76 4.29 -1.50 12.02
C VAL A 76 5.46 -2.36 12.47
N GLU A 77 5.85 -3.31 11.61
CA GLU A 77 7.09 -4.07 11.67
C GLU A 77 7.98 -3.59 10.52
N HIS A 78 9.16 -3.04 10.81
CA HIS A 78 10.09 -2.53 9.82
C HIS A 78 11.39 -3.34 9.79
N HIS A 79 11.90 -3.59 8.61
CA HIS A 79 13.14 -4.30 8.34
C HIS A 79 14.01 -3.52 7.34
N GLU A 80 15.32 -3.53 7.53
CA GLU A 80 16.25 -3.00 6.52
C GLU A 80 16.18 -3.84 5.24
N THR A 81 16.19 -5.17 5.38
CA THR A 81 16.12 -6.09 4.24
C THR A 81 15.29 -7.32 4.57
N LEU A 82 14.41 -7.71 3.66
CA LEU A 82 13.64 -8.96 3.67
C LEU A 82 13.77 -9.68 2.33
N ASP A 83 13.43 -10.96 2.31
CA ASP A 83 13.19 -11.63 1.04
C ASP A 83 11.93 -11.08 0.37
N SER A 84 10.84 -10.96 1.12
CA SER A 84 9.59 -10.37 0.66
C SER A 84 8.71 -9.98 1.84
N THR A 85 8.15 -8.77 1.83
CA THR A 85 7.18 -8.31 2.84
C THR A 85 5.91 -9.16 2.84
N ASN A 86 5.43 -9.61 1.66
CA ASN A 86 4.30 -10.55 1.57
C ASN A 86 4.63 -11.92 2.19
N ALA A 87 5.85 -12.44 1.97
CA ALA A 87 6.25 -13.71 2.56
C ALA A 87 6.30 -13.60 4.09
N ARG A 88 6.86 -12.52 4.63
CA ARG A 88 6.90 -12.27 6.07
C ARG A 88 5.50 -12.09 6.66
N ALA A 89 4.63 -11.34 6.00
CA ALA A 89 3.25 -11.18 6.43
C ALA A 89 2.48 -12.51 6.45
N ARG A 90 2.72 -13.42 5.48
CA ARG A 90 2.14 -14.78 5.48
C ARG A 90 2.68 -15.63 6.63
N GLU A 91 3.97 -15.58 6.92
CA GLU A 91 4.55 -16.29 8.07
C GLU A 91 3.84 -15.88 9.37
N LEU A 92 3.64 -14.56 9.55
CA LEU A 92 2.94 -14.02 10.70
C LEU A 92 1.45 -14.40 10.71
N ALA A 93 0.81 -14.48 9.55
CA ALA A 93 -0.58 -14.90 9.42
C ALA A 93 -0.79 -16.36 9.82
N LEU A 94 0.20 -17.21 9.55
CA LEU A 94 0.19 -18.66 9.86
C LEU A 94 0.66 -18.94 11.29
N ALA A 95 1.37 -18.04 11.95
CA ALA A 95 1.66 -18.14 13.37
C ALA A 95 0.34 -18.01 14.12
N ASP A 96 0.10 -18.93 15.07
CA ASP A 96 -1.17 -19.05 15.81
C ASP A 96 -1.36 -17.91 16.85
N ASP A 97 -0.85 -16.73 16.54
CA ASP A 97 -0.94 -15.53 17.35
C ASP A 97 -2.05 -14.62 16.82
N THR A 98 -3.17 -14.58 17.54
CA THR A 98 -4.33 -13.73 17.24
C THR A 98 -4.00 -12.23 17.27
N ASP A 99 -2.86 -11.85 17.82
CA ASP A 99 -2.40 -10.46 17.92
C ASP A 99 -1.74 -9.93 16.62
N THR A 100 -1.77 -10.72 15.53
CA THR A 100 -1.21 -10.33 14.21
C THR A 100 -2.23 -9.68 13.27
N ALA A 101 -3.46 -9.41 13.70
CA ALA A 101 -4.41 -8.62 12.91
C ALA A 101 -3.98 -7.15 12.83
N ASP A 102 -4.25 -6.51 11.68
CA ASP A 102 -3.93 -5.11 11.40
C ASP A 102 -2.43 -4.79 11.53
N LEU A 103 -1.59 -5.69 10.99
CA LEU A 103 -0.14 -5.56 10.96
C LEU A 103 0.34 -5.10 9.59
N VAL A 104 1.31 -4.19 9.59
CA VAL A 104 1.99 -3.70 8.40
C VAL A 104 3.45 -4.11 8.46
N VAL A 105 3.90 -4.89 7.49
CA VAL A 105 5.32 -5.27 7.30
C VAL A 105 5.93 -4.36 6.26
N VAL A 106 7.02 -3.68 6.62
CA VAL A 106 7.74 -2.74 5.75
C VAL A 106 9.19 -3.19 5.61
N ALA A 107 9.76 -3.01 4.43
CA ALA A 107 11.20 -3.21 4.21
C ALA A 107 11.79 -2.04 3.42
N ASP A 108 13.07 -1.72 3.67
CA ASP A 108 13.80 -0.79 2.82
C ASP A 108 14.19 -1.44 1.50
N GLU A 109 14.48 -2.75 1.52
CA GLU A 109 14.86 -3.55 0.36
C GLU A 109 14.23 -4.95 0.41
N GLN A 110 13.84 -5.49 -0.76
CA GLN A 110 13.44 -6.90 -0.89
C GLN A 110 14.37 -7.63 -1.86
N ARG A 111 14.85 -8.82 -1.47
CA ARG A 111 15.74 -9.66 -2.29
C ARG A 111 15.01 -10.44 -3.37
N THR A 112 13.78 -10.90 -3.07
CA THR A 112 12.97 -11.75 -3.95
C THR A 112 11.55 -11.23 -4.07
N GLY A 113 11.39 -9.92 -4.27
CA GLY A 113 10.08 -9.28 -4.48
C GLY A 113 9.34 -9.93 -5.66
N ARG A 114 8.04 -10.11 -5.52
CA ARG A 114 7.19 -10.76 -6.54
C ARG A 114 5.97 -9.93 -6.87
N GLY A 115 5.63 -9.92 -8.15
CA GLY A 115 4.36 -9.47 -8.67
C GLY A 115 3.44 -10.64 -9.02
N ARG A 116 2.31 -10.36 -9.67
CA ARG A 116 1.37 -11.37 -10.19
C ARG A 116 2.07 -12.32 -11.17
N LEU A 117 1.53 -13.53 -11.30
CA LEU A 117 2.07 -14.60 -12.14
C LEU A 117 3.55 -14.92 -11.84
N ARG A 118 3.99 -14.71 -10.58
CA ARG A 118 5.37 -14.91 -10.12
C ARG A 118 6.42 -14.08 -10.86
N ARG A 119 6.03 -13.00 -11.54
CA ARG A 119 6.99 -12.07 -12.16
C ARG A 119 7.85 -11.43 -11.09
N GLU A 120 9.13 -11.22 -11.39
CA GLU A 120 10.04 -10.50 -10.51
C GLU A 120 9.54 -9.06 -10.29
N TRP A 121 9.60 -8.61 -9.04
CA TRP A 121 9.42 -7.21 -8.67
C TRP A 121 10.69 -6.71 -8.01
N ARG A 122 11.46 -5.91 -8.73
CA ARG A 122 12.69 -5.32 -8.19
C ARG A 122 12.35 -4.33 -7.10
N SER A 123 13.00 -4.47 -5.96
CA SER A 123 12.69 -3.70 -4.76
C SER A 123 13.97 -3.19 -4.10
N PRO A 124 14.78 -2.35 -4.79
CA PRO A 124 15.98 -1.76 -4.21
C PRO A 124 15.61 -0.73 -3.14
N SER A 125 16.61 -0.24 -2.40
CA SER A 125 16.42 0.85 -1.45
C SER A 125 15.85 2.11 -2.13
N GLY A 126 15.07 2.91 -1.38
CA GLY A 126 14.42 4.12 -1.90
C GLY A 126 12.96 3.93 -2.30
N GLY A 127 12.47 2.70 -2.44
CA GLY A 127 11.05 2.44 -2.66
C GLY A 127 10.22 2.42 -1.37
N VAL A 128 8.91 2.22 -1.51
CA VAL A 128 8.00 1.84 -0.43
C VAL A 128 7.55 0.41 -0.71
N TRP A 129 8.05 -0.52 0.09
CA TRP A 129 7.76 -1.95 0.01
C TRP A 129 7.02 -2.35 1.26
N VAL A 130 5.72 -2.59 1.13
CA VAL A 130 4.83 -2.79 2.27
C VAL A 130 3.82 -3.89 2.02
N SER A 131 3.48 -4.64 3.06
CA SER A 131 2.39 -5.62 3.08
C SER A 131 1.50 -5.39 4.28
N ILE A 132 0.20 -5.24 4.04
CA ILE A 132 -0.83 -5.07 5.05
C ILE A 132 -1.46 -6.44 5.29
N LEU A 133 -1.32 -6.97 6.50
CA LEU A 133 -1.95 -8.22 6.95
C LEU A 133 -3.21 -7.88 7.72
N THR A 134 -4.34 -8.44 7.29
CA THR A 134 -5.65 -8.30 7.96
C THR A 134 -6.37 -9.64 8.04
N ARG A 135 -7.36 -9.73 8.94
CA ARG A 135 -8.30 -10.85 9.05
C ARG A 135 -9.74 -10.34 8.88
N PRO A 136 -10.12 -9.96 7.66
CA PRO A 136 -11.40 -9.32 7.42
C PRO A 136 -12.55 -10.32 7.51
N SER A 137 -13.72 -9.86 7.97
CA SER A 137 -14.96 -10.63 7.85
C SER A 137 -15.51 -10.51 6.43
N LEU A 138 -14.85 -11.20 5.47
CA LEU A 138 -15.11 -11.06 4.04
C LEU A 138 -15.21 -12.44 3.38
N SER A 139 -16.07 -12.57 2.38
CA SER A 139 -16.09 -13.73 1.51
C SER A 139 -14.85 -13.77 0.62
N THR A 140 -14.31 -14.96 0.34
CA THR A 140 -13.16 -15.14 -0.57
C THR A 140 -13.44 -14.57 -1.96
N ALA A 141 -14.69 -14.67 -2.44
CA ALA A 141 -15.11 -14.10 -3.72
C ALA A 141 -15.02 -12.55 -3.75
N HIS A 142 -15.09 -11.90 -2.59
CA HIS A 142 -15.05 -10.44 -2.47
C HIS A 142 -13.63 -9.87 -2.26
N ALA A 143 -12.64 -10.70 -1.97
CA ALA A 143 -11.27 -10.27 -1.73
C ALA A 143 -10.65 -9.36 -2.82
N PRO A 144 -10.99 -9.48 -4.12
CA PRO A 144 -10.47 -8.57 -5.15
C PRO A 144 -10.77 -7.09 -4.90
N VAL A 145 -11.84 -6.75 -4.16
CA VAL A 145 -12.16 -5.35 -3.84
C VAL A 145 -11.05 -4.67 -3.02
N CYS A 146 -10.33 -5.45 -2.19
CA CYS A 146 -9.19 -4.94 -1.42
C CYS A 146 -8.01 -4.52 -2.32
N THR A 147 -7.83 -5.20 -3.46
CA THR A 147 -6.84 -4.79 -4.48
C THR A 147 -7.21 -3.44 -5.09
N LEU A 148 -8.50 -3.23 -5.40
CA LEU A 148 -8.98 -1.95 -5.92
C LEU A 148 -8.81 -0.83 -4.90
N ALA A 149 -9.15 -1.08 -3.63
CA ALA A 149 -8.96 -0.12 -2.54
C ALA A 149 -7.48 0.29 -2.39
N ALA A 150 -6.56 -0.69 -2.45
CA ALA A 150 -5.13 -0.42 -2.38
C ALA A 150 -4.62 0.37 -3.60
N ALA A 151 -5.14 0.09 -4.80
CA ALA A 151 -4.79 0.84 -6.00
C ALA A 151 -5.26 2.31 -5.91
N VAL A 152 -6.50 2.54 -5.42
CA VAL A 152 -7.03 3.89 -5.17
C VAL A 152 -6.18 4.62 -4.13
N ALA A 153 -5.92 3.99 -2.98
CA ALA A 153 -5.12 4.58 -1.91
C ALA A 153 -3.72 4.97 -2.39
N THR A 154 -3.10 4.10 -3.21
CA THR A 154 -1.75 4.34 -3.76
C THR A 154 -1.78 5.46 -4.79
N ALA A 155 -2.74 5.48 -5.72
CA ALA A 155 -2.85 6.54 -6.73
C ALA A 155 -3.09 7.91 -6.09
N ASP A 156 -3.95 7.98 -5.07
CA ASP A 156 -4.22 9.21 -4.33
C ASP A 156 -2.99 9.72 -3.56
N ALA A 157 -2.24 8.82 -2.91
CA ALA A 157 -1.02 9.19 -2.22
C ALA A 157 0.07 9.68 -3.19
N CYS A 158 0.17 9.10 -4.39
CA CYS A 158 1.07 9.59 -5.44
C CYS A 158 0.67 11.00 -5.90
N ARG A 159 -0.63 11.27 -6.09
CA ARG A 159 -1.14 12.60 -6.46
C ARG A 159 -0.88 13.63 -5.38
N GLU A 160 -1.09 13.28 -4.12
CA GLU A 160 -0.76 14.15 -2.98
C GLU A 160 0.76 14.44 -2.89
N ALA A 161 1.60 13.48 -3.33
CA ALA A 161 3.04 13.69 -3.46
C ALA A 161 3.43 14.51 -4.71
N GLY A 162 2.47 15.04 -5.48
CA GLY A 162 2.70 15.91 -6.63
C GLY A 162 2.89 15.17 -7.97
N VAL A 163 2.51 13.90 -8.08
CA VAL A 163 2.65 13.10 -9.31
C VAL A 163 1.29 12.58 -9.77
N GLU A 164 0.80 13.05 -10.91
CA GLU A 164 -0.47 12.62 -11.49
C GLU A 164 -0.43 11.14 -11.88
N ALA A 165 -1.00 10.31 -11.00
CA ALA A 165 -1.06 8.87 -11.15
C ALA A 165 -2.48 8.40 -11.46
N HIS A 166 -2.61 7.33 -12.22
CA HIS A 166 -3.87 6.70 -12.57
C HIS A 166 -3.78 5.18 -12.46
N ILE A 167 -4.93 4.53 -12.33
CA ILE A 167 -5.01 3.09 -12.15
C ILE A 167 -5.19 2.40 -13.48
N LYS A 168 -4.40 1.36 -13.72
CA LYS A 168 -4.62 0.38 -14.79
C LYS A 168 -5.12 -0.93 -14.17
N TRP A 169 -6.28 -1.38 -14.60
CA TRP A 169 -6.85 -2.64 -14.15
C TRP A 169 -5.88 -3.81 -14.38
N PRO A 170 -5.78 -4.77 -13.44
CA PRO A 170 -6.49 -4.77 -12.16
C PRO A 170 -5.71 -4.12 -11.00
N ASN A 171 -4.38 -3.90 -11.12
CA ASN A 171 -3.51 -3.76 -9.95
C ASN A 171 -2.27 -2.88 -10.18
N ASP A 172 -2.21 -2.15 -11.28
CA ASP A 172 -1.07 -1.29 -11.59
C ASP A 172 -1.43 0.19 -11.40
N VAL A 173 -0.48 0.97 -10.88
CA VAL A 173 -0.56 2.43 -10.86
C VAL A 173 0.48 2.98 -11.83
N LEU A 174 0.02 3.82 -12.74
CA LEU A 174 0.80 4.37 -13.83
C LEU A 174 0.86 5.89 -13.76
N VAL A 175 1.87 6.47 -14.43
CA VAL A 175 2.07 7.91 -14.60
C VAL A 175 2.23 8.23 -16.08
N GLY A 176 1.66 9.37 -16.49
CA GLY A 176 1.67 9.83 -17.89
C GLY A 176 0.80 8.98 -18.79
N GLU A 177 0.81 9.29 -20.07
CA GLU A 177 0.03 8.64 -21.11
C GLU A 177 0.93 7.99 -22.16
N GLY A 178 0.41 7.03 -22.92
CA GLY A 178 1.11 6.40 -24.03
C GLY A 178 1.99 5.22 -23.63
N GLY A 179 2.80 4.73 -24.60
CA GLY A 179 3.53 3.47 -24.47
C GLY A 179 2.62 2.24 -24.61
N GLU A 180 3.19 1.04 -24.50
CA GLU A 180 2.45 -0.25 -24.63
C GLU A 180 1.51 -0.51 -23.46
N ARG A 181 1.70 0.18 -22.32
CA ARG A 181 0.93 -0.02 -21.11
C ARG A 181 -0.06 1.11 -20.79
N GLY A 182 -0.11 2.17 -21.61
CA GLY A 182 -0.93 3.35 -21.32
C GLY A 182 -0.31 4.29 -20.28
N GLY A 183 1.02 4.21 -20.05
CA GLY A 183 1.79 4.99 -19.10
C GLY A 183 3.00 4.23 -18.57
N ARG A 184 3.79 4.86 -17.70
CA ARG A 184 4.94 4.25 -16.99
C ARG A 184 4.52 3.76 -15.63
N LYS A 185 4.88 2.52 -15.28
CA LYS A 185 4.48 1.90 -14.02
C LYS A 185 5.27 2.49 -12.84
N VAL A 186 4.56 3.06 -11.87
CA VAL A 186 5.13 3.62 -10.63
C VAL A 186 4.84 2.73 -9.43
N ALA A 187 3.72 1.98 -9.44
CA ALA A 187 3.40 1.06 -8.37
C ALA A 187 2.65 -0.19 -8.87
N GLY A 188 2.66 -1.23 -8.05
CA GLY A 188 1.91 -2.45 -8.26
C GLY A 188 1.39 -3.04 -6.95
N ILE A 189 0.22 -3.66 -7.02
CA ILE A 189 -0.44 -4.29 -5.88
C ILE A 189 -0.50 -5.80 -6.09
N LEU A 190 -0.18 -6.57 -5.04
CA LEU A 190 -0.28 -8.03 -5.01
C LEU A 190 -1.06 -8.48 -3.78
N THR A 191 -2.28 -8.93 -3.98
CA THR A 191 -3.11 -9.49 -2.92
C THR A 191 -2.96 -11.01 -2.88
N GLU A 192 -2.68 -11.53 -1.69
CA GLU A 192 -2.64 -12.96 -1.37
C GLU A 192 -3.59 -13.23 -0.21
N MET A 193 -4.26 -14.37 -0.22
CA MET A 193 -5.18 -14.74 0.85
C MET A 193 -5.18 -16.26 1.07
N GLN A 194 -5.63 -16.64 2.25
CA GLN A 194 -6.11 -17.99 2.53
C GLN A 194 -7.53 -17.89 3.07
N GLY A 195 -8.35 -18.86 2.73
CA GLY A 195 -9.72 -18.94 3.20
C GLY A 195 -10.18 -20.37 3.29
N GLU A 196 -11.20 -20.62 4.10
CA GLU A 196 -11.91 -21.89 4.21
C GLU A 196 -13.36 -21.68 3.77
N ALA A 197 -13.85 -22.57 2.90
CA ALA A 197 -15.15 -22.47 2.26
C ALA A 197 -15.33 -21.12 1.54
N ASP A 198 -16.16 -20.23 2.08
CA ASP A 198 -16.48 -18.92 1.50
C ASP A 198 -15.87 -17.75 2.30
N ARG A 199 -15.08 -18.02 3.35
CA ARG A 199 -14.59 -17.00 4.29
C ARG A 199 -13.07 -16.84 4.23
N VAL A 200 -12.61 -15.59 4.21
CA VAL A 200 -11.19 -15.26 4.30
C VAL A 200 -10.68 -15.49 5.73
N SER A 201 -9.64 -16.31 5.88
CA SER A 201 -8.94 -16.52 7.15
C SER A 201 -7.90 -15.43 7.40
N TRP A 202 -7.15 -15.07 6.37
CA TRP A 202 -6.25 -13.92 6.34
C TRP A 202 -6.12 -13.38 4.93
N LEU A 203 -5.82 -12.08 4.85
CA LEU A 203 -5.56 -11.33 3.62
C LEU A 203 -4.27 -10.55 3.79
N VAL A 204 -3.38 -10.66 2.81
CA VAL A 204 -2.15 -9.86 2.68
C VAL A 204 -2.25 -9.01 1.44
N VAL A 205 -2.18 -7.70 1.58
CA VAL A 205 -2.15 -6.75 0.47
C VAL A 205 -0.75 -6.16 0.38
N GLY A 206 0.04 -6.66 -0.57
CA GLY A 206 1.35 -6.13 -0.89
C GLY A 206 1.24 -4.92 -1.81
N ILE A 207 1.93 -3.84 -1.49
CA ILE A 207 2.01 -2.61 -2.26
C ILE A 207 3.48 -2.27 -2.48
N GLY A 208 3.91 -2.24 -3.73
CA GLY A 208 5.24 -1.79 -4.11
C GLY A 208 5.15 -0.45 -4.84
N VAL A 209 5.79 0.61 -4.31
CA VAL A 209 5.86 1.92 -4.96
C VAL A 209 7.32 2.29 -5.23
N ASN A 210 7.63 2.58 -6.46
CA ASN A 210 8.91 3.16 -6.85
C ASN A 210 8.94 4.64 -6.42
N ALA A 211 9.22 4.91 -5.15
CA ALA A 211 9.21 6.27 -4.61
C ALA A 211 10.45 7.05 -5.06
N ASN A 212 11.61 6.74 -4.50
CA ASN A 212 12.90 7.37 -4.78
C ASN A 212 13.90 6.39 -5.44
N VAL A 213 13.39 5.37 -6.15
CA VAL A 213 14.23 4.40 -6.84
C VAL A 213 14.92 5.07 -8.03
N ALA A 214 16.23 4.84 -8.16
CA ALA A 214 17.02 5.39 -9.25
C ALA A 214 16.57 4.81 -10.61
N PRO A 215 16.56 5.62 -11.70
CA PRO A 215 16.07 5.19 -13.00
C PRO A 215 16.76 3.94 -13.56
N GLU A 216 18.05 3.78 -13.31
CA GLU A 216 18.88 2.65 -13.75
C GLU A 216 18.55 1.33 -13.06
N GLU A 217 17.90 1.38 -11.89
CA GLU A 217 17.46 0.21 -11.15
C GLU A 217 16.04 -0.25 -11.57
N LEU A 218 15.34 0.57 -12.36
CA LEU A 218 13.98 0.29 -12.80
C LEU A 218 13.97 -0.49 -14.13
N PRO A 219 13.05 -1.45 -14.29
CA PRO A 219 12.87 -2.12 -15.56
C PRO A 219 12.27 -1.18 -16.62
N SER A 220 12.43 -1.56 -17.88
CA SER A 220 11.81 -0.84 -19.00
C SER A 220 10.29 -0.68 -18.78
N GLY A 221 9.77 0.51 -19.07
CA GLY A 221 8.35 0.87 -18.88
C GLY A 221 7.95 1.17 -17.44
N ALA A 222 8.91 1.24 -16.50
CA ALA A 222 8.69 1.72 -15.15
C ALA A 222 9.27 3.13 -14.94
N THR A 223 8.81 3.76 -13.86
CA THR A 223 9.30 5.07 -13.41
C THR A 223 9.25 5.14 -11.88
N SER A 224 9.80 6.21 -11.30
CA SER A 224 9.68 6.51 -9.86
C SER A 224 9.07 7.90 -9.64
N LEU A 225 8.49 8.11 -8.45
CA LEU A 225 7.91 9.40 -8.09
C LEU A 225 8.96 10.51 -8.12
N ALA A 226 10.16 10.23 -7.59
CA ALA A 226 11.27 11.19 -7.62
C ALA A 226 11.65 11.61 -9.04
N LYS A 227 11.67 10.67 -10.00
CA LYS A 227 11.96 10.97 -11.40
C LYS A 227 10.87 11.84 -12.04
N GLU A 228 9.59 11.53 -11.77
CA GLU A 228 8.46 12.29 -12.35
C GLU A 228 8.32 13.68 -11.75
N ARG A 229 8.63 13.81 -10.46
CA ARG A 229 8.57 15.08 -9.72
C ARG A 229 9.82 15.95 -9.92
N GLY A 230 10.98 15.33 -10.19
CA GLY A 230 12.28 15.99 -10.26
C GLY A 230 13.00 16.16 -8.93
N GLU A 231 12.43 15.67 -7.82
CA GLU A 231 13.00 15.68 -6.47
C GLU A 231 12.50 14.51 -5.64
N PRO A 232 13.22 14.08 -4.59
CA PRO A 232 12.79 13.01 -3.71
C PRO A 232 11.45 13.31 -3.01
N VAL A 233 10.68 12.24 -2.75
CA VAL A 233 9.45 12.29 -1.94
C VAL A 233 9.73 11.79 -0.52
N ASP A 234 8.99 12.30 0.46
CA ASP A 234 8.99 11.76 1.82
C ASP A 234 8.29 10.38 1.82
N ARG A 235 9.10 9.28 1.86
CA ARG A 235 8.60 7.89 1.86
C ARG A 235 7.70 7.60 3.06
N ARG A 236 8.01 8.16 4.22
CA ARG A 236 7.24 7.97 5.45
C ARG A 236 5.83 8.54 5.29
N ARG A 237 5.72 9.78 4.87
CA ARG A 237 4.42 10.42 4.61
C ARG A 237 3.66 9.71 3.50
N LEU A 238 4.32 9.35 2.41
CA LEU A 238 3.70 8.59 1.31
C LEU A 238 3.09 7.29 1.84
N LEU A 239 3.83 6.52 2.64
CA LEU A 239 3.34 5.28 3.24
C LEU A 239 2.17 5.51 4.19
N GLN A 240 2.25 6.52 5.08
CA GLN A 240 1.15 6.87 5.98
C GLN A 240 -0.12 7.19 5.20
N ARG A 241 -0.04 8.01 4.14
CA ARG A 241 -1.19 8.35 3.30
C ARG A 241 -1.79 7.12 2.61
N ILE A 242 -0.96 6.19 2.13
CA ILE A 242 -1.45 4.91 1.58
C ILE A 242 -2.22 4.13 2.64
N LEU A 243 -1.66 3.96 3.83
CA LEU A 243 -2.27 3.20 4.92
C LEU A 243 -3.59 3.80 5.40
N GLU A 244 -3.63 5.11 5.62
CA GLU A 244 -4.81 5.85 6.08
C GLU A 244 -5.95 5.81 5.06
N ARG A 245 -5.64 5.99 3.77
CA ARG A 245 -6.62 5.94 2.69
C ARG A 245 -7.14 4.53 2.47
N TYR A 246 -6.24 3.54 2.50
CA TYR A 246 -6.63 2.13 2.41
C TYR A 246 -7.57 1.74 3.56
N HIS A 247 -7.20 2.10 4.80
CA HIS A 247 -8.02 1.82 5.98
C HIS A 247 -9.43 2.41 5.83
N ARG A 248 -9.55 3.69 5.44
CA ARG A 248 -10.86 4.33 5.20
C ARG A 248 -11.69 3.63 4.13
N LEU A 249 -11.07 3.22 3.03
CA LEU A 249 -11.77 2.55 1.94
C LEU A 249 -12.29 1.17 2.35
N VAL A 250 -11.51 0.37 3.07
CA VAL A 250 -11.96 -0.96 3.49
C VAL A 250 -12.98 -0.92 4.63
N THR A 251 -13.05 0.18 5.37
CA THR A 251 -14.10 0.42 6.38
C THR A 251 -15.39 1.01 5.76
N GLU A 252 -15.29 1.63 4.57
CA GLU A 252 -16.40 2.18 3.81
C GLU A 252 -16.45 1.56 2.39
N PRO A 253 -16.70 0.24 2.24
CA PRO A 253 -16.47 -0.49 1.00
C PRO A 253 -17.33 -0.02 -0.18
N ASP A 254 -18.50 0.55 0.08
CA ASP A 254 -19.41 1.07 -0.96
C ASP A 254 -18.75 2.21 -1.79
N ARG A 255 -17.74 2.88 -1.24
CA ARG A 255 -17.04 3.97 -1.92
C ARG A 255 -15.92 3.51 -2.86
N ILE A 256 -15.49 2.24 -2.78
CA ILE A 256 -14.30 1.76 -3.48
C ILE A 256 -14.47 1.83 -4.99
N LEU A 257 -15.59 1.33 -5.52
CA LEU A 257 -15.79 1.26 -6.98
C LEU A 257 -15.89 2.64 -7.62
N ASP A 258 -16.58 3.58 -6.99
CA ASP A 258 -16.70 4.94 -7.50
C ASP A 258 -15.35 5.66 -7.45
N ALA A 259 -14.63 5.54 -6.33
CA ALA A 259 -13.27 6.07 -6.20
C ALA A 259 -12.32 5.47 -7.23
N TRP A 260 -12.45 4.19 -7.56
CA TRP A 260 -11.64 3.53 -8.57
C TRP A 260 -12.00 4.02 -9.98
N ARG A 261 -13.31 4.15 -10.31
CA ARG A 261 -13.78 4.68 -11.61
C ARG A 261 -13.22 6.07 -11.92
N GLU A 262 -13.16 6.93 -10.90
CA GLU A 262 -12.63 8.29 -11.04
C GLU A 262 -11.12 8.35 -11.32
N ARG A 263 -10.37 7.29 -10.95
CA ARG A 263 -8.91 7.28 -10.99
C ARG A 263 -8.33 6.37 -12.05
N THR A 264 -9.17 5.63 -12.75
CA THR A 264 -8.69 4.66 -13.73
C THR A 264 -8.52 5.25 -15.12
N SER A 265 -7.47 4.83 -15.82
CA SER A 265 -7.30 5.05 -17.27
C SER A 265 -7.79 3.88 -18.11
N THR A 266 -8.31 2.81 -17.47
CA THR A 266 -8.76 1.62 -18.20
C THR A 266 -10.13 1.81 -18.80
N LEU A 267 -11.06 2.47 -18.08
CA LEU A 267 -12.42 2.71 -18.60
C LEU A 267 -12.38 3.66 -19.80
N GLY A 268 -13.11 3.29 -20.82
CA GLY A 268 -13.13 3.98 -22.11
C GLY A 268 -11.98 3.57 -23.06
N ALA A 269 -10.93 2.92 -22.58
CA ALA A 269 -9.84 2.43 -23.39
C ALA A 269 -10.21 1.14 -24.14
N ARG A 270 -9.58 0.93 -25.31
CA ARG A 270 -9.57 -0.38 -25.96
C ARG A 270 -8.54 -1.25 -25.27
N VAL A 271 -8.95 -2.42 -24.82
CA VAL A 271 -8.12 -3.34 -24.04
C VAL A 271 -8.07 -4.72 -24.68
N ARG A 272 -6.95 -5.41 -24.42
CA ARG A 272 -6.80 -6.85 -24.59
C ARG A 272 -6.55 -7.45 -23.22
N VAL A 273 -7.36 -8.41 -22.81
CA VAL A 273 -7.19 -9.10 -21.54
C VAL A 273 -6.93 -10.58 -21.78
N ASP A 274 -5.73 -11.02 -21.39
CA ASP A 274 -5.33 -12.43 -21.43
C ASP A 274 -5.67 -13.08 -20.08
N MET A 275 -6.51 -14.13 -20.13
CA MET A 275 -6.96 -14.90 -18.97
C MET A 275 -6.24 -16.25 -18.82
N GLY A 276 -5.13 -16.46 -19.57
CA GLY A 276 -4.34 -17.69 -19.49
C GLY A 276 -4.86 -18.85 -20.35
N GLY A 277 -5.80 -18.64 -21.24
CA GLY A 277 -6.38 -19.62 -22.16
C GLY A 277 -7.42 -19.02 -23.07
N GLU A 278 -7.93 -17.87 -22.71
CA GLU A 278 -8.87 -17.09 -23.49
C GLU A 278 -8.42 -15.63 -23.48
N THR A 279 -8.58 -14.94 -24.60
CA THR A 279 -8.30 -13.52 -24.73
C THR A 279 -9.58 -12.78 -25.05
N VAL A 280 -9.85 -11.69 -24.33
CA VAL A 280 -10.98 -10.79 -24.59
C VAL A 280 -10.43 -9.46 -25.09
N GLU A 281 -10.88 -9.02 -26.28
CA GLU A 281 -10.59 -7.71 -26.83
C GLU A 281 -11.86 -6.89 -26.97
N GLY A 282 -11.76 -5.59 -26.67
CA GLY A 282 -12.87 -4.68 -26.80
C GLY A 282 -12.63 -3.38 -26.03
N ARG A 283 -13.71 -2.65 -25.80
CA ARG A 283 -13.68 -1.42 -25.01
C ARG A 283 -14.05 -1.72 -23.56
N ALA A 284 -13.19 -1.34 -22.62
CA ALA A 284 -13.53 -1.42 -21.20
C ALA A 284 -14.59 -0.38 -20.86
N ILE A 285 -15.77 -0.82 -20.41
CA ILE A 285 -16.93 0.07 -20.20
C ILE A 285 -17.29 0.29 -18.75
N ASP A 286 -16.99 -0.68 -17.86
CA ASP A 286 -17.28 -0.54 -16.43
C ASP A 286 -16.42 -1.50 -15.59
N VAL A 287 -16.43 -1.30 -14.28
CA VAL A 287 -15.99 -2.26 -13.28
C VAL A 287 -17.17 -2.58 -12.34
N GLU A 288 -17.49 -3.86 -12.21
CA GLU A 288 -18.52 -4.37 -11.30
C GLU A 288 -17.87 -4.95 -10.04
N PHE A 289 -18.62 -4.96 -8.92
CA PHE A 289 -18.17 -5.61 -7.69
C PHE A 289 -17.94 -7.12 -7.92
N PRO A 290 -16.85 -7.68 -7.38
CA PRO A 290 -15.83 -7.11 -6.48
C PRO A 290 -14.56 -6.57 -7.18
N GLY A 291 -14.59 -6.29 -8.46
CA GLY A 291 -13.47 -5.81 -9.27
C GLY A 291 -13.44 -6.39 -10.67
N THR A 292 -14.59 -6.90 -11.12
CA THR A 292 -14.81 -7.50 -12.44
C THR A 292 -14.82 -6.43 -13.52
N LEU A 293 -13.90 -6.49 -14.49
CA LEU A 293 -13.89 -5.60 -15.64
C LEU A 293 -14.95 -6.03 -16.63
N VAL A 294 -15.76 -5.08 -17.10
CA VAL A 294 -16.74 -5.29 -18.18
C VAL A 294 -16.17 -4.76 -19.48
N VAL A 295 -16.01 -5.64 -20.45
CA VAL A 295 -15.46 -5.32 -21.79
C VAL A 295 -16.59 -5.52 -22.82
N GLU A 296 -16.86 -4.47 -23.60
CA GLU A 296 -17.74 -4.54 -24.77
C GLU A 296 -16.89 -4.90 -25.99
N THR A 297 -17.13 -6.08 -26.54
CA THR A 297 -16.43 -6.62 -27.71
C THR A 297 -16.96 -5.98 -29.01
N ASP A 298 -16.23 -6.12 -30.12
CA ASP A 298 -16.57 -5.46 -31.41
C ASP A 298 -17.92 -5.95 -32.01
N ASP A 299 -18.38 -7.13 -31.59
CA ASP A 299 -19.70 -7.68 -31.94
C ASP A 299 -20.84 -7.18 -31.01
N GLY A 300 -20.52 -6.25 -30.07
CA GLY A 300 -21.48 -5.65 -29.17
C GLY A 300 -21.84 -6.48 -27.93
N HIS A 301 -21.18 -7.62 -27.75
CA HIS A 301 -21.39 -8.43 -26.53
C HIS A 301 -20.60 -7.89 -25.34
N ARG A 302 -21.18 -8.03 -24.14
CA ARG A 302 -20.49 -7.69 -22.89
C ARG A 302 -19.88 -8.93 -22.26
N ARG A 303 -18.56 -8.86 -22.03
CA ARG A 303 -17.78 -9.91 -21.39
C ARG A 303 -17.34 -9.43 -20.01
N ARG A 304 -17.58 -10.28 -18.99
CA ARG A 304 -17.12 -10.06 -17.61
C ARG A 304 -15.81 -10.76 -17.38
N VAL A 305 -14.79 -10.01 -17.01
CA VAL A 305 -13.42 -10.50 -16.80
C VAL A 305 -13.06 -10.33 -15.33
N HIS A 306 -12.91 -11.45 -14.63
CA HIS A 306 -12.65 -11.46 -13.19
C HIS A 306 -11.15 -11.34 -12.86
N ALA A 307 -10.28 -11.84 -13.73
CA ALA A 307 -8.83 -11.79 -13.60
C ALA A 307 -8.18 -11.88 -14.98
N GLY A 308 -6.99 -11.36 -15.13
CA GLY A 308 -6.23 -11.42 -16.36
C GLY A 308 -5.11 -10.39 -16.41
N ASP A 309 -4.31 -10.45 -17.46
CA ASP A 309 -3.27 -9.46 -17.78
C ASP A 309 -3.85 -8.49 -18.81
N CYS A 310 -4.04 -7.24 -18.41
CA CYS A 310 -4.73 -6.24 -19.24
C CYS A 310 -3.71 -5.35 -19.97
N GLU A 311 -3.83 -5.27 -21.27
CA GLU A 311 -3.07 -4.35 -22.11
C GLU A 311 -3.98 -3.27 -22.68
N HIS A 312 -3.55 -2.01 -22.66
CA HIS A 312 -4.21 -0.94 -23.38
C HIS A 312 -3.74 -0.94 -24.82
N LEU A 313 -4.66 -1.15 -25.76
CA LEU A 313 -4.35 -1.13 -27.17
C LEU A 313 -4.33 0.32 -27.69
N ARG A 314 -3.38 0.62 -28.57
CA ARG A 314 -3.36 1.92 -29.26
C ARG A 314 -4.54 1.99 -30.21
N PRO A 315 -5.16 3.17 -30.41
CA PRO A 315 -6.06 3.37 -31.53
C PRO A 315 -5.34 2.94 -32.82
N ALA A 316 -6.01 2.15 -33.66
CA ALA A 316 -5.48 1.84 -34.99
C ALA A 316 -5.21 3.17 -35.70
N SER A 317 -3.97 3.39 -36.13
CA SER A 317 -3.62 4.55 -37.00
C SER A 317 -4.51 4.46 -38.24
N ARG A 318 -5.36 5.46 -38.45
CA ARG A 318 -6.12 5.60 -39.71
C ARG A 318 -5.21 6.00 -40.84
#